data_eb32f3f6ca7b4478589104731c97b3ab
#
_entry.id   eb32f3f6ca7b4478589104731c97b3ab
#
_cell.length_a   1.000
_cell.length_b   1.000
_cell.length_c   1.000
_cell.angle_alpha   90.00
_cell.angle_beta   90.00
_cell.angle_gamma   90.00
#
_symmetry.space_group_name_H-M   'P 1'
#
loop_
_entity.id
_entity.type
_entity.pdbx_description
1 polymer ?
#
loop_
_entity_poly.entity_id
_entity_poly.type
_entity_poly.pdbx_seq_one_letter_code
_entity_poly.pdbx_strand_id
1 'polypeptide(L)' 'MNRNSYRGGYSYDGAKDHMVDKLEEMLDMAETPQERKAIHRCIEQIEQA' A
#
# COMPACT_ATOMS: atom_id res chain seq x y z
N MET A 1 -21.84 13.34 -11.93
CA MET A 1 -21.59 13.26 -11.53
C MET A 1 -21.09 13.48 -11.19
N ASN A 2 -21.08 13.33 -10.94
CA ASN A 2 -20.47 13.20 -10.55
C ASN A 2 -19.93 13.38 -10.03
N ARG A 3 -19.79 13.44 -9.85
CA ARG A 3 -19.35 13.40 -9.17
C ARG A 3 -18.82 13.31 -8.56
N ASN A 4 -18.93 13.06 -8.27
CA ASN A 4 -18.38 12.72 -7.60
C ASN A 4 -17.65 12.82 -7.26
N SER A 5 -17.75 12.83 -7.26
CA SER A 5 -16.98 12.71 -6.91
C SER A 5 -16.32 12.97 -6.55
N TYR A 6 -16.35 13.08 -6.37
CA TYR A 6 -15.64 13.19 -5.87
C TYR A 6 -15.03 13.32 -5.32
N ARG A 7 -14.81 13.19 -5.22
CA ARG A 7 -14.33 13.24 -4.47
C ARG A 7 -13.68 12.93 -3.97
N GLY A 8 -13.81 12.97 -4.20
CA GLY A 8 -12.90 12.99 -3.10
C GLY A 8 -12.28 11.67 -2.73
N GLY A 9 -12.66 10.66 -3.32
CA GLY A 9 -12.19 9.36 -2.96
C GLY A 9 -10.75 9.07 -3.32
N TYR A 10 -10.12 9.97 -4.03
CA TYR A 10 -8.76 9.73 -4.49
C TYR A 10 -7.76 10.59 -3.78
N SER A 11 -7.77 10.57 -2.50
CA SER A 11 -6.68 11.19 -1.79
C SER A 11 -5.45 10.29 -1.94
N TYR A 12 -4.29 10.90 -1.96
CA TYR A 12 -3.04 10.17 -1.99
C TYR A 12 -2.93 9.26 -0.77
N ASP A 13 -3.43 9.73 0.36
CA ASP A 13 -3.35 8.96 1.60
C ASP A 13 -4.18 7.70 1.52
N GLY A 14 -5.35 7.77 0.90
CA GLY A 14 -6.18 6.58 0.75
C GLY A 14 -5.53 5.53 -0.12
N ALA A 15 -4.93 5.96 -1.23
CA ALA A 15 -4.24 5.04 -2.12
C ALA A 15 -3.02 4.44 -1.43
N LYS A 16 -2.33 5.25 -0.66
CA LYS A 16 -1.15 4.80 0.08
C LYS A 16 -1.52 3.72 1.07
N ASP A 17 -2.57 3.95 1.84
CA ASP A 17 -3.03 2.96 2.82
C ASP A 17 -3.40 1.65 2.15
N HIS A 18 -4.07 1.74 1.01
CA HIS A 18 -4.48 0.55 0.29
C HIS A 18 -3.26 -0.25 -0.19
N MET A 19 -2.26 0.45 -0.68
CA MET A 19 -1.05 -0.21 -1.15
C MET A 19 -0.30 -0.89 -0.01
N VAL A 20 -0.21 -0.22 1.11
CA VAL A 20 0.46 -0.80 2.28
C VAL A 20 -0.30 -2.03 2.76
N ASP A 21 -1.62 -1.96 2.76
CA ASP A 21 -2.44 -3.09 3.17
C ASP A 21 -2.19 -4.30 2.27
N LYS A 22 -2.12 -4.08 0.97
CA LYS A 22 -1.85 -5.15 0.02
C LYS A 22 -0.47 -5.74 0.21
N LEU A 23 0.50 -4.88 0.47
CA LEU A 23 1.86 -5.35 0.72
C LEU A 23 1.95 -6.16 2.00
N GLU A 24 1.18 -5.79 3.00
CA GLU A 24 1.15 -6.55 4.23
C GLU A 24 0.54 -7.93 4.02
N GLU A 25 -0.45 -8.03 3.15
CA GLU A 25 -0.99 -9.34 2.79
C GLU A 25 0.06 -10.19 2.11
N MET A 26 0.83 -9.58 1.22
CA MET A 26 1.93 -10.30 0.58
C MET A 26 2.98 -10.72 1.58
N LEU A 27 3.26 -9.88 2.55
CA LEU A 27 4.20 -10.21 3.60
C LEU A 27 3.75 -11.42 4.38
N ASP A 28 2.46 -11.51 4.62
CA ASP A 28 1.87 -12.64 5.35
C ASP A 28 2.06 -13.95 4.59
N MET A 29 2.05 -13.87 3.26
CA MET A 29 2.21 -15.03 2.41
C MET A 29 3.66 -15.29 2.00
N ALA A 30 4.55 -14.40 2.36
CA ALA A 30 5.95 -14.56 2.00
C ALA A 30 6.55 -15.78 2.71
N GLU A 31 7.25 -16.60 1.94
CA GLU A 31 7.79 -17.84 2.47
C GLU A 31 9.26 -17.76 2.80
N THR A 32 9.95 -16.76 2.29
CA THR A 32 11.38 -16.64 2.55
C THR A 32 11.66 -15.31 3.24
N PRO A 33 12.73 -15.28 4.06
CA PRO A 33 13.12 -14.01 4.69
C PRO A 33 13.47 -12.93 3.69
N GLN A 34 13.98 -13.32 2.53
CA GLN A 34 14.33 -12.35 1.50
C GLN A 34 13.08 -11.65 0.96
N GLU A 35 12.03 -12.42 0.74
CA GLU A 35 10.77 -11.86 0.28
C GLU A 35 10.20 -10.90 1.30
N ARG A 36 10.22 -11.28 2.57
CA ARG A 36 9.74 -10.40 3.62
C ARG A 36 10.50 -9.10 3.67
N LYS A 37 11.80 -9.19 3.54
CA LYS A 37 12.65 -8.01 3.57
C LYS A 37 12.33 -7.08 2.41
N ALA A 38 12.15 -7.65 1.23
CA ALA A 38 11.83 -6.84 0.05
C ALA A 38 10.49 -6.14 0.21
N ILE A 39 9.50 -6.85 0.72
CA ILE A 39 8.18 -6.28 0.92
C ILE A 39 8.22 -5.19 1.99
N HIS A 40 8.92 -5.44 3.08
CA HIS A 40 9.10 -4.45 4.14
C HIS A 40 9.71 -3.17 3.58
N ARG A 41 10.70 -3.32 2.72
CA ARG A 41 11.35 -2.18 2.13
C ARG A 41 10.39 -1.37 1.26
N CYS A 42 9.53 -2.07 0.52
CA CYS A 42 8.52 -1.40 -0.29
C CYS A 42 7.57 -0.61 0.59
N ILE A 43 7.14 -1.19 1.70
CA ILE A 43 6.24 -0.52 2.62
C ILE A 43 6.91 0.74 3.17
N GLU A 44 8.15 0.65 3.57
CA GLU A 44 8.88 1.79 4.09
C GLU A 44 8.99 2.90 3.07
N GLN A 45 9.26 2.54 1.82
CA GLN A 45 9.36 3.52 0.76
C GLN A 45 8.05 4.26 0.56
N ILE A 46 6.96 3.53 0.60
CA ILE A 46 5.65 4.13 0.44
C ILE A 46 5.34 5.07 1.59
N GLU A 47 5.68 4.67 2.80
CA GLU A 47 5.38 5.47 3.98
C GLU A 47 6.22 6.73 4.04
N GLN A 48 7.41 6.70 3.44
CA GLN A 48 8.27 7.86 3.41
C GLN A 48 7.94 8.81 2.27
N ALA A 49 7.23 8.35 1.28
CA ALA A 49 6.88 9.16 0.11
C ALA A 49 5.70 10.15 0.38
#